data_c9b79d3d1c41406ed40b18752f472d14
#
_entry.id   c9b79d3d1c41406ed40b18752f472d14
#
_cell.length_a   1.000
_cell.length_b   1.000
_cell.length_c   1.000
_cell.angle_alpha   90.00
_cell.angle_beta   90.00
_cell.angle_gamma   90.00
#
_symmetry.space_group_name_H-M   'P 1'
#
loop_
_entity.id
_entity.type
_entity.pdbx_description
1 polymer ?
#
loop_
_entity_poly.entity_id
_entity_poly.type
_entity_poly.pdbx_seq_one_letter_code
_entity_poly.pdbx_strand_id
1 'polypeptide(L)'
;TKLLDEKNLEVYLQTPVADAWMEGNRIRGAVVCTKEGLRVLAAQTVIDATGDGDVAVFAGCDYQKGREDGLMQPVTVEFTLDNVDEDRGILCIGDIDDVSFRGQRFLDWTKAQEEQGNIPKNTAAVRLQPTVYPGSRQVNTTQVNGVDSTKVETLYRAELELRQQMEILTDFFRRQLPGYEHCKIVGSASTTGIRESRRITGDYCITGQECASGARFPDVIVHKADFLVDIHNPPG
;
A
#
# COMPACT_ATOMS: atom_id res chain seq x y z
N THR A 1 -11.15 15.28 13.31
CA THR A 1 -12.02 16.18 14.09
C THR A 1 -13.37 15.56 14.37
N LYS A 2 -14.10 14.96 13.41
CA LYS A 2 -15.39 14.29 13.69
C LYS A 2 -15.29 13.21 14.79
N LEU A 3 -14.20 12.44 14.83
CA LEU A 3 -13.99 11.44 15.88
C LEU A 3 -13.87 12.05 17.27
N LEU A 4 -13.31 13.25 17.39
CA LEU A 4 -13.15 13.92 18.68
C LEU A 4 -14.46 14.53 19.22
N ASP A 5 -15.45 14.65 18.35
CA ASP A 5 -16.78 15.15 18.71
C ASP A 5 -17.71 14.02 19.22
N GLU A 6 -17.28 12.75 19.06
CA GLU A 6 -18.07 11.60 19.47
C GLU A 6 -18.01 11.40 21.00
N LYS A 7 -19.17 11.30 21.60
CA LYS A 7 -19.29 10.99 23.04
C LYS A 7 -18.90 9.53 23.29
N ASN A 8 -18.23 9.31 24.41
CA ASN A 8 -17.77 7.98 24.84
C ASN A 8 -16.72 7.33 23.91
N LEU A 9 -15.98 8.13 23.15
CA LEU A 9 -14.85 7.71 22.35
C LEU A 9 -13.56 8.30 22.91
N GLU A 10 -12.59 7.46 23.23
CA GLU A 10 -11.20 7.85 23.54
C GLU A 10 -10.32 7.53 22.33
N VAL A 11 -9.55 8.51 21.87
CA VAL A 11 -8.65 8.36 20.71
C VAL A 11 -7.20 8.53 21.18
N TYR A 12 -6.42 7.50 20.98
CA TYR A 12 -4.98 7.51 21.27
C TYR A 12 -4.19 7.63 19.95
N LEU A 13 -3.64 8.81 19.71
CA LEU A 13 -2.78 9.06 18.55
C LEU A 13 -1.32 8.72 18.87
N GLN A 14 -0.53 8.38 17.84
CA GLN A 14 0.90 8.00 18.00
C GLN A 14 1.11 6.88 19.03
N THR A 15 0.19 5.93 19.03
CA THR A 15 0.12 4.89 20.05
C THR A 15 -0.01 3.52 19.36
N PRO A 16 1.07 2.99 18.76
CA PRO A 16 1.03 1.69 18.11
C PRO A 16 0.76 0.57 19.11
N VAL A 17 0.06 -0.46 18.65
CA VAL A 17 -0.12 -1.70 19.40
C VAL A 17 1.19 -2.48 19.41
N ALA A 18 1.60 -2.96 20.57
CA ALA A 18 2.84 -3.68 20.78
C ALA A 18 2.61 -5.18 21.11
N ASP A 19 1.44 -5.52 21.65
CA ASP A 19 1.10 -6.89 22.02
C ASP A 19 -0.41 -7.02 22.32
N ALA A 20 -0.90 -8.24 22.48
CA ALA A 20 -2.22 -8.55 23.01
C ALA A 20 -2.15 -8.96 24.48
N TRP A 21 -3.03 -8.40 25.31
CA TRP A 21 -3.17 -8.85 26.69
C TRP A 21 -4.13 -10.03 26.75
N MET A 22 -3.58 -11.21 27.03
CA MET A 22 -4.30 -12.48 27.07
C MET A 22 -4.49 -13.01 28.50
N GLU A 23 -5.64 -13.64 28.74
CA GLU A 23 -5.90 -14.47 29.92
C GLU A 23 -6.38 -15.85 29.43
N GLY A 24 -5.47 -16.82 29.47
CA GLY A 24 -5.71 -18.07 28.76
C GLY A 24 -5.97 -17.87 27.28
N ASN A 25 -7.09 -18.33 26.77
CA ASN A 25 -7.52 -18.24 25.39
C ASN A 25 -8.39 -16.98 25.09
N ARG A 26 -8.46 -16.04 26.04
CA ARG A 26 -9.32 -14.88 25.92
C ARG A 26 -8.49 -13.59 25.89
N ILE A 27 -8.73 -12.76 24.87
CA ILE A 27 -8.18 -11.41 24.84
C ILE A 27 -8.89 -10.51 25.86
N ARG A 28 -8.10 -9.75 26.63
CA ARG A 28 -8.54 -8.83 27.68
C ARG A 28 -8.23 -7.38 27.36
N GLY A 29 -7.51 -7.15 26.29
CA GLY A 29 -7.11 -5.81 25.86
C GLY A 29 -5.91 -5.83 24.93
N ALA A 30 -5.37 -4.64 24.67
CA ALA A 30 -4.17 -4.44 23.89
C ALA A 30 -3.07 -3.82 24.73
N VAL A 31 -1.84 -4.24 24.50
CA VAL A 31 -0.64 -3.56 25.00
C VAL A 31 -0.22 -2.53 23.94
N VAL A 32 -0.07 -1.30 24.35
CA VAL A 32 0.28 -0.20 23.43
C VAL A 32 1.57 0.48 23.87
N CYS A 33 2.31 1.00 22.89
CA CYS A 33 3.50 1.78 23.12
C CYS A 33 3.14 3.28 23.15
N THR A 34 3.43 3.94 24.27
CA THR A 34 3.22 5.36 24.46
C THR A 34 4.54 6.08 24.74
N LYS A 35 4.52 7.41 24.76
CA LYS A 35 5.71 8.21 25.17
C LYS A 35 6.20 7.90 26.59
N GLU A 36 5.32 7.38 27.45
CA GLU A 36 5.62 7.06 28.84
C GLU A 36 6.00 5.58 29.04
N GLY A 37 6.02 4.81 27.95
CA GLY A 37 6.30 3.37 27.95
C GLY A 37 5.09 2.53 27.54
N LEU A 38 5.16 1.24 27.87
CA LEU A 38 4.06 0.31 27.55
C LEU A 38 2.89 0.52 28.51
N ARG A 39 1.69 0.51 27.95
CA ARG A 39 0.41 0.59 28.68
C ARG A 39 -0.53 -0.51 28.22
N VAL A 40 -1.43 -0.92 29.11
CA VAL A 40 -2.51 -1.85 28.80
C VAL A 40 -3.80 -1.07 28.68
N LEU A 41 -4.49 -1.23 27.55
CA LEU A 41 -5.86 -0.78 27.34
C LEU A 41 -6.77 -2.00 27.52
N ALA A 42 -7.42 -2.09 28.68
CA ALA A 42 -8.35 -3.16 28.99
C ALA A 42 -9.65 -3.03 28.20
N ALA A 43 -10.15 -4.12 27.63
CA ALA A 43 -11.38 -4.15 26.87
C ALA A 43 -12.07 -5.51 26.98
N GLN A 44 -13.41 -5.53 26.88
CA GLN A 44 -14.18 -6.77 26.80
C GLN A 44 -14.17 -7.36 25.38
N THR A 45 -14.06 -6.51 24.38
CA THR A 45 -14.00 -6.86 22.96
C THR A 45 -12.89 -6.03 22.30
N VAL A 46 -12.08 -6.67 21.49
CA VAL A 46 -11.01 -6.03 20.71
C VAL A 46 -11.28 -6.27 19.23
N ILE A 47 -11.22 -5.19 18.44
CA ILE A 47 -11.33 -5.26 16.99
C ILE A 47 -9.95 -4.94 16.43
N ASP A 48 -9.35 -5.91 15.73
CA ASP A 48 -8.10 -5.71 15.02
C ASP A 48 -8.35 -5.04 13.67
N ALA A 49 -7.95 -3.80 13.55
CA ALA A 49 -7.99 -3.01 12.33
C ALA A 49 -6.59 -2.50 11.93
N THR A 50 -5.54 -3.24 12.31
CA THR A 50 -4.14 -2.87 12.01
C THR A 50 -3.81 -2.95 10.51
N GLY A 51 -4.62 -3.63 9.73
CA GLY A 51 -4.37 -3.93 8.31
C GLY A 51 -3.52 -5.19 8.10
N ASP A 52 -2.67 -5.52 9.07
CA ASP A 52 -1.72 -6.64 9.01
C ASP A 52 -2.07 -7.79 9.95
N GLY A 53 -3.19 -7.69 10.68
CA GLY A 53 -3.63 -8.69 11.65
C GLY A 53 -2.69 -8.80 12.86
N ASP A 54 -2.02 -7.73 13.25
CA ASP A 54 -0.99 -7.74 14.29
C ASP A 54 -1.55 -8.19 15.62
N VAL A 55 -2.70 -7.65 16.05
CA VAL A 55 -3.31 -8.00 17.33
C VAL A 55 -3.77 -9.46 17.36
N ALA A 56 -4.32 -9.94 16.25
CA ALA A 56 -4.75 -11.34 16.13
C ALA A 56 -3.55 -12.30 16.26
N VAL A 57 -2.42 -11.96 15.64
CA VAL A 57 -1.19 -12.76 15.74
C VAL A 57 -0.58 -12.69 17.14
N PHE A 58 -0.56 -11.52 17.77
CA PHE A 58 -0.12 -11.39 19.17
C PHE A 58 -1.01 -12.19 20.12
N ALA A 59 -2.30 -12.32 19.79
CA ALA A 59 -3.24 -13.16 20.54
C ALA A 59 -3.09 -14.66 20.26
N GLY A 60 -2.20 -15.07 19.36
CA GLY A 60 -1.92 -16.46 19.02
C GLY A 60 -2.82 -17.05 17.93
N CYS A 61 -3.51 -16.23 17.14
CA CYS A 61 -4.29 -16.73 16.00
C CYS A 61 -3.39 -17.26 14.89
N ASP A 62 -3.81 -18.36 14.27
CA ASP A 62 -3.16 -18.89 13.09
C ASP A 62 -3.34 -17.97 11.88
N TYR A 63 -2.35 -17.93 11.01
CA TYR A 63 -2.37 -17.13 9.80
C TYR A 63 -1.58 -17.76 8.66
N GLN A 64 -1.88 -17.33 7.47
CA GLN A 64 -1.12 -17.60 6.25
C GLN A 64 -0.51 -16.31 5.72
N LYS A 65 0.58 -16.41 4.95
CA LYS A 65 1.19 -15.28 4.26
C LYS A 65 1.82 -15.73 2.94
N GLY A 66 1.82 -14.83 1.96
CA GLY A 66 2.36 -15.12 0.65
C GLY A 66 1.60 -16.22 -0.09
N ARG A 67 2.21 -16.66 -1.18
CA ARG A 67 1.78 -17.80 -1.98
C ARG A 67 2.46 -19.09 -1.49
N GLU A 68 2.23 -20.20 -2.18
CA GLU A 68 2.88 -21.50 -1.89
C GLU A 68 4.42 -21.43 -1.96
N ASP A 69 4.95 -20.54 -2.81
CA ASP A 69 6.39 -20.27 -2.93
C ASP A 69 6.92 -19.29 -1.85
N GLY A 70 6.06 -18.83 -0.96
CA GLY A 70 6.38 -17.89 0.11
C GLY A 70 6.51 -16.43 -0.32
N LEU A 71 6.32 -16.11 -1.61
CA LEU A 71 6.38 -14.74 -2.10
C LEU A 71 5.10 -13.98 -1.78
N MET A 72 5.25 -12.73 -1.35
CA MET A 72 4.18 -11.77 -1.10
C MET A 72 4.08 -10.77 -2.25
N GLN A 73 2.95 -10.10 -2.35
CA GLN A 73 2.81 -8.98 -3.27
C GLN A 73 3.86 -7.89 -2.98
N PRO A 74 4.33 -7.18 -4.02
CA PRO A 74 5.36 -6.17 -3.86
C PRO A 74 4.88 -5.00 -3.02
N VAL A 75 5.83 -4.31 -2.43
CA VAL A 75 5.59 -3.08 -1.65
C VAL A 75 5.91 -1.84 -2.49
N THR A 76 5.32 -0.70 -2.12
CA THR A 76 5.45 0.57 -2.85
C THR A 76 5.52 1.75 -1.89
N VAL A 77 6.05 2.88 -2.37
CA VAL A 77 5.88 4.20 -1.75
C VAL A 77 5.32 5.15 -2.79
N GLU A 78 4.15 5.67 -2.54
CA GLU A 78 3.58 6.73 -3.37
C GLU A 78 4.13 8.09 -2.96
N PHE A 79 4.28 8.97 -3.94
CA PHE A 79 4.78 10.32 -3.71
C PHE A 79 4.07 11.35 -4.58
N THR A 80 4.15 12.60 -4.18
CA THR A 80 3.52 13.71 -4.88
C THR A 80 4.58 14.58 -5.54
N LEU A 81 4.41 14.80 -6.83
CA LEU A 81 5.12 15.82 -7.59
C LEU A 81 4.26 17.08 -7.68
N ASP A 82 4.91 18.23 -7.62
CA ASP A 82 4.31 19.54 -7.87
C ASP A 82 5.09 20.27 -8.95
N ASN A 83 4.56 21.39 -9.41
CA ASN A 83 5.14 22.22 -10.48
C ASN A 83 5.22 21.50 -11.85
N VAL A 84 4.20 20.73 -12.16
CA VAL A 84 3.96 20.11 -13.47
C VAL A 84 3.12 21.07 -14.32
N ASP A 85 3.52 21.28 -15.56
CA ASP A 85 2.75 22.06 -16.53
C ASP A 85 1.49 21.28 -16.95
N GLU A 86 0.31 21.78 -16.58
CA GLU A 86 -0.98 21.13 -16.82
C GLU A 86 -1.31 20.94 -18.30
N ASP A 87 -0.90 21.88 -19.15
CA ASP A 87 -1.22 21.86 -20.58
C ASP A 87 -0.35 20.87 -21.37
N ARG A 88 0.81 20.53 -20.84
CA ARG A 88 1.81 19.67 -21.49
C ARG A 88 2.04 18.34 -20.79
N GLY A 89 1.76 18.30 -19.51
CA GLY A 89 2.07 17.15 -18.65
C GLY A 89 1.21 15.93 -18.95
N ILE A 90 1.86 14.80 -19.19
CA ILE A 90 1.17 13.52 -19.36
C ILE A 90 0.40 13.17 -18.09
N LEU A 91 -0.85 12.74 -18.29
CA LEU A 91 -1.66 12.05 -17.29
C LEU A 91 -1.70 10.56 -17.65
N CYS A 92 -1.43 9.70 -16.70
CA CYS A 92 -1.52 8.26 -16.87
C CYS A 92 -2.06 7.63 -15.58
N ILE A 93 -3.21 6.95 -15.66
CA ILE A 93 -3.83 6.32 -14.49
C ILE A 93 -3.25 4.91 -14.28
N GLY A 94 -2.68 4.32 -15.32
CA GLY A 94 -2.00 3.03 -15.20
C GLY A 94 -1.80 2.32 -16.53
N ASP A 95 -1.59 1.04 -16.45
CA ASP A 95 -1.36 0.13 -17.57
C ASP A 95 -2.61 -0.13 -18.44
N ILE A 96 -3.78 0.19 -17.93
CA ILE A 96 -5.05 0.11 -18.65
C ILE A 96 -5.31 1.33 -19.55
N ASP A 97 -4.54 2.42 -19.37
CA ASP A 97 -4.70 3.62 -20.17
C ASP A 97 -4.03 3.47 -21.53
N ASP A 98 -4.70 3.94 -22.56
CA ASP A 98 -4.14 4.01 -23.91
C ASP A 98 -3.48 5.38 -24.18
N VAL A 99 -2.58 5.78 -23.28
CA VAL A 99 -1.84 7.04 -23.40
C VAL A 99 -0.77 6.89 -24.47
N SER A 100 -0.85 7.73 -25.51
CA SER A 100 0.14 7.78 -26.58
C SER A 100 1.29 8.72 -26.25
N PHE A 101 2.53 8.25 -26.45
CA PHE A 101 3.73 9.05 -26.26
C PHE A 101 4.79 8.70 -27.31
N ARG A 102 5.30 9.70 -28.00
CA ARG A 102 6.34 9.52 -29.05
C ARG A 102 5.97 8.48 -30.11
N GLY A 103 4.68 8.41 -30.48
CA GLY A 103 4.18 7.51 -31.53
C GLY A 103 3.95 6.06 -31.09
N GLN A 104 3.98 5.76 -29.82
CA GLN A 104 3.69 4.45 -29.25
C GLN A 104 2.90 4.59 -27.95
N ARG A 105 2.45 3.49 -27.36
CA ARG A 105 1.84 3.53 -26.02
C ARG A 105 2.88 3.95 -24.98
N PHE A 106 2.47 4.74 -24.02
CA PHE A 106 3.35 5.19 -22.93
C PHE A 106 3.94 4.03 -22.14
N LEU A 107 3.12 3.02 -21.84
CA LEU A 107 3.59 1.79 -21.17
C LEU A 107 4.68 1.05 -21.96
N ASP A 108 4.55 0.96 -23.29
CA ASP A 108 5.55 0.27 -24.10
C ASP A 108 6.87 1.06 -24.15
N TRP A 109 6.76 2.39 -24.18
CA TRP A 109 7.92 3.25 -24.08
C TRP A 109 8.62 3.15 -22.73
N THR A 110 7.88 3.14 -21.62
CA THR A 110 8.46 3.00 -20.26
C THR A 110 9.08 1.62 -20.03
N LYS A 111 8.49 0.55 -20.56
CA LYS A 111 9.11 -0.80 -20.58
C LYS A 111 10.45 -0.80 -21.27
N ALA A 112 10.55 -0.17 -22.44
CA ALA A 112 11.82 -0.04 -23.15
C ALA A 112 12.85 0.78 -22.34
N GLN A 113 12.42 1.81 -21.57
CA GLN A 113 13.31 2.54 -20.68
C GLN A 113 13.81 1.70 -19.50
N GLU A 114 12.95 0.84 -18.96
CA GLU A 114 13.33 -0.12 -17.92
C GLU A 114 14.33 -1.14 -18.43
N GLU A 115 14.09 -1.74 -19.60
CA GLU A 115 15.00 -2.70 -20.25
C GLU A 115 16.38 -2.09 -20.54
N GLN A 116 16.44 -0.79 -20.84
CA GLN A 116 17.67 -0.03 -21.04
C GLN A 116 18.35 0.40 -19.74
N GLY A 117 17.71 0.19 -18.58
CA GLY A 117 18.24 0.60 -17.29
C GLY A 117 18.13 2.11 -17.01
N ASN A 118 17.28 2.83 -17.76
CA ASN A 118 17.04 4.26 -17.56
C ASN A 118 16.11 4.55 -16.39
N ILE A 119 15.28 3.58 -16.01
CA ILE A 119 14.44 3.58 -14.80
C ILE A 119 14.65 2.27 -14.04
N PRO A 120 14.32 2.23 -12.74
CA PRO A 120 14.47 1.03 -11.93
C PRO A 120 13.61 -0.13 -12.43
N LYS A 121 14.01 -1.36 -12.13
CA LYS A 121 13.22 -2.56 -12.42
C LYS A 121 11.87 -2.51 -11.71
N ASN A 122 10.86 -3.07 -12.37
CA ASN A 122 9.48 -3.16 -11.89
C ASN A 122 8.77 -1.79 -11.74
N THR A 123 9.29 -0.76 -12.42
CA THR A 123 8.68 0.59 -12.41
C THR A 123 8.15 1.03 -13.77
N ALA A 124 8.06 0.13 -14.74
CA ALA A 124 7.58 0.46 -16.09
C ALA A 124 6.10 0.89 -16.13
N ALA A 125 5.27 0.36 -15.22
CA ALA A 125 3.87 0.77 -15.10
C ALA A 125 3.77 2.13 -14.39
N VAL A 126 4.18 3.19 -15.10
CA VAL A 126 4.18 4.57 -14.58
C VAL A 126 2.75 5.09 -14.45
N ARG A 127 2.37 5.51 -13.25
CA ARG A 127 1.09 6.14 -12.93
C ARG A 127 1.32 7.56 -12.45
N LEU A 128 0.77 8.52 -13.20
CA LEU A 128 0.86 9.97 -12.96
C LEU A 128 -0.57 10.51 -12.84
N GLN A 129 -1.17 10.33 -11.68
CA GLN A 129 -2.57 10.64 -11.43
C GLN A 129 -2.75 12.11 -11.08
N PRO A 130 -3.83 12.77 -11.55
CA PRO A 130 -4.11 14.14 -11.15
C PRO A 130 -4.47 14.19 -9.67
N THR A 131 -4.12 15.27 -9.01
CA THR A 131 -4.59 15.58 -7.66
C THR A 131 -5.68 16.67 -7.71
N VAL A 132 -6.19 17.08 -6.57
CA VAL A 132 -7.13 18.21 -6.47
C VAL A 132 -6.43 19.58 -6.65
N TYR A 133 -5.11 19.60 -6.71
CA TYR A 133 -4.32 20.81 -6.88
C TYR A 133 -3.76 20.86 -8.30
N PRO A 134 -4.01 21.95 -9.06
CA PRO A 134 -3.41 22.13 -10.38
C PRO A 134 -1.88 22.06 -10.32
N GLY A 135 -1.26 21.45 -11.31
CA GLY A 135 0.20 21.27 -11.37
C GLY A 135 0.75 20.16 -10.47
N SER A 136 -0.10 19.45 -9.73
CA SER A 136 0.29 18.39 -8.82
C SER A 136 -0.09 17.00 -9.35
N ARG A 137 0.78 16.03 -9.15
CA ARG A 137 0.59 14.61 -9.56
C ARG A 137 0.89 13.66 -8.42
N GLN A 138 -0.03 12.74 -8.19
CA GLN A 138 0.24 11.55 -7.38
C GLN A 138 0.95 10.51 -8.26
N VAL A 139 2.11 10.07 -7.81
CA VAL A 139 2.92 9.05 -8.49
C VAL A 139 2.81 7.73 -7.75
N ASN A 140 2.22 6.73 -8.40
CA ASN A 140 2.13 5.36 -7.93
C ASN A 140 2.89 4.45 -8.89
N THR A 141 4.20 4.36 -8.74
CA THR A 141 5.10 3.73 -9.72
C THR A 141 6.20 2.91 -9.06
N THR A 142 6.69 3.33 -7.89
CA THR A 142 7.78 2.61 -7.20
C THR A 142 7.36 1.20 -6.82
N GLN A 143 8.28 0.24 -6.91
CA GLN A 143 7.97 -1.15 -6.55
C GLN A 143 9.23 -1.91 -6.15
N VAL A 144 9.14 -2.65 -5.05
CA VAL A 144 10.16 -3.61 -4.61
C VAL A 144 9.52 -4.97 -4.38
N ASN A 145 10.07 -5.97 -5.04
CA ASN A 145 9.60 -7.36 -5.01
C ASN A 145 10.39 -8.19 -3.99
N GLY A 146 9.85 -9.35 -3.60
CA GLY A 146 10.53 -10.30 -2.71
C GLY A 146 10.65 -9.84 -1.25
N VAL A 147 9.75 -8.96 -0.82
CA VAL A 147 9.70 -8.42 0.55
C VAL A 147 8.77 -9.28 1.41
N ASP A 148 9.26 -9.78 2.53
CA ASP A 148 8.42 -10.29 3.60
C ASP A 148 7.95 -9.11 4.46
N SER A 149 6.73 -8.66 4.24
CA SER A 149 6.15 -7.47 4.90
C SER A 149 5.92 -7.66 6.41
N THR A 150 6.18 -8.84 6.95
CA THR A 150 6.10 -9.12 8.39
C THR A 150 7.46 -9.01 9.09
N LYS A 151 8.53 -8.65 8.35
CA LYS A 151 9.90 -8.57 8.88
C LYS A 151 10.48 -7.17 8.71
N VAL A 152 10.94 -6.60 9.81
CA VAL A 152 11.50 -5.24 9.84
C VAL A 152 12.72 -5.09 8.94
N GLU A 153 13.58 -6.11 8.83
CA GLU A 153 14.81 -6.05 8.02
C GLU A 153 14.51 -5.96 6.52
N THR A 154 13.49 -6.69 6.04
CA THR A 154 13.11 -6.66 4.63
C THR A 154 12.36 -5.37 4.30
N LEU A 155 11.48 -4.90 5.20
CA LEU A 155 10.80 -3.61 5.06
C LEU A 155 11.79 -2.44 5.06
N TYR A 156 12.77 -2.45 5.95
CA TYR A 156 13.80 -1.40 5.98
C TYR A 156 14.59 -1.30 4.67
N ARG A 157 15.01 -2.44 4.12
CA ARG A 157 15.72 -2.46 2.83
C ARG A 157 14.83 -1.97 1.69
N ALA A 158 13.58 -2.42 1.67
CA ALA A 158 12.61 -1.98 0.68
C ALA A 158 12.34 -0.47 0.79
N GLU A 159 12.19 0.08 1.98
CA GLU A 159 12.00 1.52 2.20
C GLU A 159 13.15 2.33 1.61
N LEU A 160 14.41 1.93 1.84
CA LEU A 160 15.57 2.61 1.26
C LEU A 160 15.56 2.56 -0.27
N GLU A 161 15.28 1.40 -0.85
CA GLU A 161 15.22 1.23 -2.30
C GLU A 161 14.09 2.05 -2.91
N LEU A 162 12.89 2.01 -2.32
CA LEU A 162 11.75 2.81 -2.78
C LEU A 162 12.03 4.31 -2.76
N ARG A 163 12.73 4.82 -1.74
CA ARG A 163 13.14 6.23 -1.68
C ARG A 163 14.13 6.57 -2.78
N GLN A 164 15.07 5.70 -3.09
CA GLN A 164 15.99 5.88 -4.23
C GLN A 164 15.23 5.84 -5.56
N GLN A 165 14.26 4.94 -5.72
CA GLN A 165 13.42 4.89 -6.92
C GLN A 165 12.67 6.22 -7.14
N MET A 166 12.13 6.83 -6.09
CA MET A 166 11.45 8.15 -6.19
C MET A 166 12.36 9.21 -6.81
N GLU A 167 13.61 9.31 -6.36
CA GLU A 167 14.59 10.27 -6.88
C GLU A 167 14.93 9.98 -8.34
N ILE A 168 15.24 8.71 -8.67
CA ILE A 168 15.59 8.30 -10.03
C ILE A 168 14.43 8.57 -10.99
N LEU A 169 13.20 8.20 -10.61
CA LEU A 169 12.01 8.42 -11.44
C LEU A 169 11.73 9.91 -11.62
N THR A 170 11.87 10.72 -10.57
CA THR A 170 11.67 12.17 -10.69
C THR A 170 12.68 12.81 -11.65
N ASP A 171 13.95 12.44 -11.56
CA ASP A 171 14.97 12.92 -12.48
C ASP A 171 14.76 12.42 -13.92
N PHE A 172 14.27 11.21 -14.08
CA PHE A 172 13.86 10.67 -15.37
C PHE A 172 12.69 11.45 -15.96
N PHE A 173 11.65 11.75 -15.19
CA PHE A 173 10.50 12.53 -15.64
C PHE A 173 10.91 13.94 -16.07
N ARG A 174 11.75 14.62 -15.29
CA ARG A 174 12.28 15.94 -15.65
C ARG A 174 12.99 15.96 -17.01
N ARG A 175 13.73 14.91 -17.33
CA ARG A 175 14.51 14.82 -18.56
C ARG A 175 13.70 14.33 -19.76
N GLN A 176 12.66 13.57 -19.55
CA GLN A 176 12.02 12.79 -20.61
C GLN A 176 10.55 13.17 -20.87
N LEU A 177 9.84 13.68 -19.88
CA LEU A 177 8.42 13.97 -20.01
C LEU A 177 8.16 15.45 -20.18
N PRO A 178 7.49 15.87 -21.28
CA PRO A 178 7.04 17.26 -21.45
C PRO A 178 6.17 17.70 -20.27
N GLY A 179 6.40 18.92 -19.80
CA GLY A 179 5.66 19.49 -18.67
C GLY A 179 6.20 19.10 -17.28
N TYR A 180 7.15 18.18 -17.20
CA TYR A 180 7.76 17.73 -15.93
C TYR A 180 9.15 18.33 -15.68
N GLU A 181 9.65 19.17 -16.56
CA GLU A 181 11.03 19.69 -16.54
C GLU A 181 11.40 20.35 -15.21
N HIS A 182 10.42 20.91 -14.52
CA HIS A 182 10.59 21.65 -13.26
C HIS A 182 9.87 20.99 -12.06
N CYS A 183 9.36 19.78 -12.23
CA CYS A 183 8.64 19.11 -11.16
C CYS A 183 9.51 18.86 -9.92
N LYS A 184 8.88 18.82 -8.75
CA LYS A 184 9.54 18.62 -7.46
C LYS A 184 8.75 17.65 -6.63
N ILE A 185 9.43 16.79 -5.90
CA ILE A 185 8.82 15.99 -4.84
C ILE A 185 8.42 16.95 -3.70
N VAL A 186 7.15 16.99 -3.37
CA VAL A 186 6.60 17.82 -2.29
C VAL A 186 6.07 16.99 -1.12
N GLY A 187 5.91 15.71 -1.31
CA GLY A 187 5.46 14.80 -0.26
C GLY A 187 5.56 13.35 -0.70
N SER A 188 5.54 12.46 0.26
CA SER A 188 5.46 11.02 0.04
C SER A 188 4.74 10.36 1.20
N ALA A 189 4.30 9.11 1.01
CA ALA A 189 3.86 8.28 2.11
C ALA A 189 4.93 8.24 3.21
N SER A 190 4.50 8.26 4.47
CA SER A 190 5.40 8.26 5.63
C SER A 190 6.13 6.91 5.82
N THR A 191 5.52 5.84 5.33
CA THR A 191 6.01 4.47 5.42
C THR A 191 5.73 3.72 4.14
N THR A 192 6.44 2.60 3.94
CA THR A 192 6.18 1.65 2.86
C THR A 192 4.72 1.19 2.87
N GLY A 193 4.09 1.25 1.71
CA GLY A 193 2.75 0.71 1.48
C GLY A 193 2.81 -0.81 1.35
N ILE A 194 2.22 -1.50 2.30
CA ILE A 194 2.13 -2.96 2.35
C ILE A 194 0.84 -3.38 1.66
N ARG A 195 0.95 -4.18 0.59
CA ARG A 195 -0.20 -4.74 -0.14
C ARG A 195 -0.68 -6.04 0.46
N GLU A 196 0.25 -6.83 0.99
CA GLU A 196 -0.01 -8.13 1.58
C GLU A 196 0.93 -8.35 2.75
N SER A 197 0.38 -8.85 3.87
CA SER A 197 1.15 -9.34 5.00
C SER A 197 0.58 -10.68 5.47
N ARG A 198 -0.37 -10.67 6.38
CA ARG A 198 -0.97 -11.88 6.96
C ARG A 198 -2.44 -11.99 6.59
N ARG A 199 -2.88 -13.20 6.37
CA ARG A 199 -4.29 -13.57 6.25
C ARG A 199 -4.63 -14.46 7.44
N ILE A 200 -5.39 -13.92 8.39
CA ILE A 200 -5.78 -14.66 9.59
C ILE A 200 -6.67 -15.84 9.18
N THR A 201 -6.39 -17.00 9.72
CA THR A 201 -7.18 -18.21 9.48
C THR A 201 -8.50 -18.10 10.25
N GLY A 202 -9.60 -17.96 9.51
CA GLY A 202 -10.95 -17.93 10.05
C GLY A 202 -11.65 -19.27 9.91
N ASP A 203 -12.87 -19.37 10.44
CA ASP A 203 -13.73 -20.55 10.29
C ASP A 203 -14.14 -20.76 8.83
N TYR A 204 -14.14 -19.72 8.01
CA TYR A 204 -14.43 -19.74 6.59
C TYR A 204 -13.43 -18.87 5.82
N CYS A 205 -13.01 -19.34 4.63
CA CYS A 205 -12.17 -18.61 3.71
C CYS A 205 -12.90 -18.46 2.37
N ILE A 206 -13.21 -17.21 2.00
CA ILE A 206 -13.81 -16.89 0.68
C ILE A 206 -12.83 -17.27 -0.42
N THR A 207 -13.32 -18.01 -1.41
CA THR A 207 -12.54 -18.41 -2.59
C THR A 207 -12.64 -17.38 -3.72
N GLY A 208 -11.63 -17.36 -4.60
CA GLY A 208 -11.67 -16.52 -5.80
C GLY A 208 -12.88 -16.81 -6.71
N GLN A 209 -13.34 -18.07 -6.76
CA GLN A 209 -14.53 -18.46 -7.52
C GLN A 209 -15.80 -17.88 -6.92
N GLU A 210 -15.94 -17.86 -5.62
CA GLU A 210 -17.08 -17.24 -4.92
C GLU A 210 -17.09 -15.72 -5.12
N CYS A 211 -15.94 -15.08 -5.04
CA CYS A 211 -15.81 -13.65 -5.37
C CYS A 211 -16.24 -13.39 -6.83
N ALA A 212 -15.73 -14.15 -7.78
CA ALA A 212 -16.05 -13.97 -9.21
C ALA A 212 -17.53 -14.24 -9.55
N SER A 213 -18.18 -15.17 -8.83
CA SER A 213 -19.60 -15.49 -9.03
C SER A 213 -20.55 -14.55 -8.29
N GLY A 214 -20.04 -13.66 -7.43
CA GLY A 214 -20.87 -12.80 -6.58
C GLY A 214 -21.65 -13.61 -5.54
N ALA A 215 -21.04 -14.64 -4.96
CA ALA A 215 -21.65 -15.49 -3.95
C ALA A 215 -22.19 -14.66 -2.76
N ARG A 216 -23.31 -15.10 -2.21
CA ARG A 216 -23.99 -14.42 -1.09
C ARG A 216 -23.95 -15.29 0.14
N PHE A 217 -23.64 -14.68 1.27
CA PHE A 217 -23.58 -15.33 2.57
C PHE A 217 -24.56 -14.67 3.54
N PRO A 218 -25.14 -15.41 4.51
CA PRO A 218 -26.15 -14.88 5.42
C PRO A 218 -25.61 -13.86 6.43
N ASP A 219 -24.30 -13.88 6.69
CA ASP A 219 -23.58 -13.08 7.68
C ASP A 219 -22.78 -11.93 7.09
N VAL A 220 -23.05 -11.52 5.85
CA VAL A 220 -22.32 -10.44 5.18
C VAL A 220 -22.55 -9.09 5.87
N ILE A 221 -21.49 -8.32 6.00
CA ILE A 221 -21.53 -6.93 6.48
C ILE A 221 -21.88 -5.98 5.31
N VAL A 222 -21.41 -6.29 4.11
CA VAL A 222 -21.64 -5.50 2.89
C VAL A 222 -22.25 -6.39 1.81
N HIS A 223 -23.45 -6.08 1.35
CA HIS A 223 -24.17 -6.88 0.33
C HIS A 223 -23.70 -6.68 -1.11
N LYS A 224 -23.09 -5.53 -1.39
CA LYS A 224 -22.57 -5.18 -2.72
C LYS A 224 -21.25 -4.48 -2.57
N ALA A 225 -20.20 -5.11 -3.04
CA ALA A 225 -18.89 -4.50 -3.25
C ALA A 225 -18.51 -4.81 -4.70
N ASP A 226 -18.03 -3.80 -5.41
CA ASP A 226 -17.57 -3.92 -6.78
C ASP A 226 -16.17 -3.34 -6.89
N PHE A 227 -15.23 -4.20 -7.19
CA PHE A 227 -13.86 -3.85 -7.49
C PHE A 227 -13.23 -4.96 -8.34
N LEU A 228 -12.35 -4.58 -9.23
CA LEU A 228 -11.60 -5.57 -10.02
C LEU A 228 -10.65 -6.38 -9.11
N VAL A 229 -10.27 -7.56 -9.55
CA VAL A 229 -9.23 -8.34 -8.89
C VAL A 229 -7.89 -7.65 -9.14
N ASP A 230 -7.39 -6.98 -8.11
CA ASP A 230 -6.15 -6.20 -8.14
C ASP A 230 -5.05 -6.94 -7.39
N ILE A 231 -4.36 -7.83 -8.09
CA ILE A 231 -3.25 -8.62 -7.53
C ILE A 231 -1.98 -8.31 -8.34
N HIS A 232 -0.98 -7.78 -7.65
CA HIS A 232 0.35 -7.57 -8.22
C HIS A 232 1.19 -8.83 -8.09
N ASN A 233 1.67 -9.36 -9.23
CA ASN A 233 2.51 -10.55 -9.22
C ASN A 233 3.86 -10.30 -8.52
N PRO A 234 4.27 -11.20 -7.59
CA PRO A 234 5.54 -11.06 -6.90
C PRO A 234 6.79 -11.11 -7.79
N PRO A 235 6.81 -11.80 -8.93
CA PRO A 235 7.97 -11.79 -9.83
C PRO A 235 8.08 -10.53 -10.70
N GLY A 236 7.04 -9.69 -10.77
CA GLY A 236 6.98 -8.50 -11.65
C GLY A 236 6.14 -8.73 -12.88
#